data_ed077f3d83f9d19800431e86b64f4c1e
#
_entry.id   ed077f3d83f9d19800431e86b64f4c1e
#
_cell.length_a   1.000
_cell.length_b   1.000
_cell.length_c   1.000
_cell.angle_alpha   90.00
_cell.angle_beta   90.00
_cell.angle_gamma   90.00
#
_symmetry.space_group_name_H-M   'P 1'
#
loop_
_entity.id
_entity.type
_entity.pdbx_description
1 polymer ?
#
loop_
_entity_poly.entity_id
_entity_poly.type
_entity_poly.pdbx_seq_one_letter_code
_entity_poly.pdbx_strand_id
1 'polypeptide(L)'
;MDITMYVSRGCPTLLVEEITDYAPRKDSGMAEVIRRVNNVEDDGHACKLVRAIANAEAVCKKWEGREGMLVQGDMWRKLGHMAVDSVEAGEPHWVRSCGFTEAWEKIPLRDGAKL
;
A
#
# COMPACT_ATOMS: atom_id res chain seq x y z
N MET A 1 2.33 -9.47 -10.56
CA MET A 1 2.00 -9.92 -9.20
C MET A 1 0.79 -9.16 -8.67
N ASP A 2 0.78 -7.84 -8.69
CA ASP A 2 -0.28 -7.02 -8.09
C ASP A 2 -1.65 -7.18 -8.76
N ILE A 3 -1.71 -7.23 -10.09
CA ILE A 3 -2.95 -7.50 -10.84
C ILE A 3 -3.52 -8.88 -10.50
N THR A 4 -2.67 -9.90 -10.40
CA THR A 4 -3.10 -11.26 -10.03
C THR A 4 -3.70 -11.29 -8.63
N MET A 5 -3.09 -10.58 -7.67
CA MET A 5 -3.63 -10.45 -6.32
C MET A 5 -4.97 -9.71 -6.31
N TYR A 6 -5.07 -8.61 -7.03
CA TYR A 6 -6.32 -7.85 -7.14
C TYR A 6 -7.46 -8.72 -7.70
N VAL A 7 -7.17 -9.48 -8.77
CA VAL A 7 -8.14 -10.42 -9.35
C VAL A 7 -8.50 -11.54 -8.37
N SER A 8 -7.52 -12.13 -7.68
CA SER A 8 -7.75 -13.20 -6.71
C SER A 8 -8.57 -12.75 -5.49
N ARG A 9 -8.64 -11.46 -5.23
CA ARG A 9 -9.47 -10.85 -4.18
C ARG A 9 -10.83 -10.36 -4.68
N GLY A 10 -11.26 -10.78 -5.90
CA GLY A 10 -12.57 -10.50 -6.46
C GLY A 10 -12.73 -9.10 -7.02
N CYS A 11 -11.64 -8.46 -7.47
CA CYS A 11 -11.65 -7.14 -8.10
C CYS A 11 -12.49 -6.10 -7.30
N PRO A 12 -12.26 -5.88 -6.02
CA PRO A 12 -13.03 -4.94 -5.23
C PRO A 12 -12.91 -3.52 -5.77
N THR A 13 -13.91 -2.67 -5.51
CA THR A 13 -13.82 -1.25 -5.85
C THR A 13 -12.63 -0.61 -5.13
N LEU A 14 -11.79 0.09 -5.88
CA LEU A 14 -10.68 0.88 -5.33
C LEU A 14 -11.20 2.28 -5.02
N LEU A 15 -11.12 2.67 -3.75
CA LEU A 15 -11.63 3.94 -3.25
C LEU A 15 -10.45 4.88 -2.98
N VAL A 16 -10.40 5.98 -3.70
CA VAL A 16 -9.36 7.02 -3.53
C VAL A 16 -9.44 7.64 -2.14
N GLU A 17 -10.65 7.74 -1.60
CA GLU A 17 -10.95 8.27 -0.28
C GLU A 17 -10.21 7.53 0.84
N GLU A 18 -9.92 6.25 0.68
CA GLU A 18 -9.14 5.49 1.65
C GLU A 18 -7.70 6.02 1.79
N ILE A 19 -7.17 6.63 0.73
CA ILE A 19 -5.86 7.27 0.77
C ILE A 19 -5.99 8.68 1.31
N THR A 20 -6.96 9.46 0.79
CA THR A 20 -7.12 10.87 1.18
C THR A 20 -7.51 11.05 2.64
N ASP A 21 -8.31 10.13 3.17
CA ASP A 21 -8.80 10.18 4.55
C ASP A 21 -7.88 9.44 5.53
N TYR A 22 -6.86 8.76 5.01
CA TYR A 22 -5.94 8.03 5.86
C TYR A 22 -5.18 8.95 6.81
N ALA A 23 -5.24 8.64 8.10
CA ALA A 23 -4.50 9.30 9.16
C ALA A 23 -3.31 8.43 9.59
N PRO A 24 -2.08 8.76 9.19
CA PRO A 24 -0.90 8.00 9.59
C PRO A 24 -0.70 7.99 11.11
N ARG A 25 -0.21 6.88 11.66
CA ARG A 25 0.15 6.80 13.10
C ARG A 25 1.22 7.82 13.49
N LYS A 26 2.13 8.10 12.57
CA LYS A 26 3.16 9.15 12.68
C LYS A 26 3.17 9.93 11.39
N ASP A 27 2.57 11.10 11.40
CA ASP A 27 2.52 11.96 10.20
C ASP A 27 3.89 12.62 9.97
N SER A 28 4.63 12.11 9.01
CA SER A 28 5.99 12.52 8.64
C SER A 28 6.22 12.29 7.15
N GLY A 29 7.34 12.82 6.63
CA GLY A 29 7.66 12.70 5.20
C GLY A 29 8.08 11.29 4.77
N MET A 30 8.22 11.07 3.46
CA MET A 30 8.62 9.79 2.86
C MET A 30 9.96 9.27 3.41
N ALA A 31 10.89 10.16 3.79
CA ALA A 31 12.16 9.76 4.41
C ALA A 31 11.95 8.98 5.72
N GLU A 32 10.98 9.37 6.53
CA GLU A 32 10.64 8.65 7.75
C GLU A 32 9.96 7.31 7.44
N VAL A 33 9.12 7.25 6.43
CA VAL A 33 8.52 5.98 5.95
C VAL A 33 9.63 5.00 5.58
N ILE A 34 10.62 5.46 4.79
CA ILE A 34 11.77 4.65 4.39
C ILE A 34 12.59 4.20 5.62
N ARG A 35 12.83 5.11 6.58
CA ARG A 35 13.53 4.76 7.82
C ARG A 35 12.79 3.68 8.61
N ARG A 36 11.48 3.79 8.73
CA ARG A 36 10.65 2.83 9.45
C ARG A 36 10.71 1.46 8.79
N VAL A 37 10.51 1.39 7.47
CA VAL A 37 10.50 0.10 6.77
C VAL A 37 11.85 -0.60 6.80
N ASN A 38 12.96 0.14 6.87
CA ASN A 38 14.29 -0.45 7.00
C ASN A 38 14.54 -1.14 8.37
N ASN A 39 13.69 -0.87 9.36
CA ASN A 39 13.72 -1.53 10.66
C ASN A 39 12.79 -2.75 10.74
N VAL A 40 12.05 -3.04 9.68
CA VAL A 40 11.19 -4.22 9.62
C VAL A 40 12.05 -5.46 9.33
N GLU A 41 11.99 -6.42 10.22
CA GLU A 41 12.65 -7.72 10.03
C GLU A 41 11.78 -8.63 9.16
N ASP A 42 11.96 -8.55 7.86
CA ASP A 42 11.35 -9.43 6.88
C ASP A 42 12.36 -9.86 5.80
N ASP A 43 11.90 -10.60 4.80
CA ASP A 43 12.71 -10.99 3.65
C ASP A 43 12.81 -9.89 2.57
N GLY A 44 12.52 -8.65 2.93
CA GLY A 44 12.61 -7.46 2.09
C GLY A 44 11.36 -7.13 1.29
N HIS A 45 10.22 -7.79 1.50
CA HIS A 45 8.97 -7.50 0.79
C HIS A 45 8.41 -6.12 1.17
N ALA A 46 8.43 -5.76 2.46
CA ALA A 46 8.00 -4.45 2.91
C ALA A 46 8.85 -3.32 2.30
N CYS A 47 10.19 -3.49 2.31
CA CYS A 47 11.11 -2.55 1.68
C CYS A 47 10.85 -2.41 0.17
N LYS A 48 10.59 -3.49 -0.54
CA LYS A 48 10.28 -3.46 -1.98
C LYS A 48 9.00 -2.67 -2.26
N LEU A 49 7.95 -2.87 -1.44
CA LEU A 49 6.69 -2.14 -1.59
C LEU A 49 6.89 -0.63 -1.38
N VAL A 50 7.53 -0.23 -0.28
CA VAL A 50 7.79 1.19 0.01
C VAL A 50 8.68 1.83 -1.06
N ARG A 51 9.70 1.13 -1.55
CA ARG A 51 10.53 1.61 -2.67
C ARG A 51 9.72 1.81 -3.95
N ALA A 52 8.78 0.91 -4.24
CA ALA A 52 7.90 1.04 -5.39
C ALA A 52 7.02 2.30 -5.28
N ILE A 53 6.46 2.58 -4.09
CA ILE A 53 5.67 3.78 -3.82
C ILE A 53 6.52 5.04 -3.99
N ALA A 54 7.71 5.10 -3.38
CA ALA A 54 8.61 6.25 -3.47
C ALA A 54 9.09 6.49 -4.92
N ASN A 55 9.37 5.43 -5.67
CA ASN A 55 9.72 5.54 -7.08
C ASN A 55 8.53 6.04 -7.91
N ALA A 56 7.32 5.54 -7.63
CA ALA A 56 6.11 5.98 -8.31
C ALA A 56 5.85 7.48 -8.08
N GLU A 57 6.01 7.98 -6.86
CA GLU A 57 5.96 9.41 -6.55
C GLU A 57 6.90 10.21 -7.46
N ALA A 58 8.17 9.82 -7.51
CA ALA A 58 9.18 10.52 -8.29
C ALA A 58 8.87 10.52 -9.80
N VAL A 59 8.46 9.37 -10.34
CA VAL A 59 8.16 9.22 -11.78
C VAL A 59 6.87 9.92 -12.16
N CYS A 60 5.84 9.85 -11.31
CA CYS A 60 4.51 10.38 -11.60
C CYS A 60 4.40 11.89 -11.35
N LYS A 61 5.34 12.50 -10.64
CA LYS A 61 5.30 13.92 -10.29
C LYS A 61 5.04 14.84 -11.49
N LYS A 62 5.63 14.55 -12.64
CA LYS A 62 5.42 15.31 -13.89
C LYS A 62 4.02 15.19 -14.49
N TRP A 63 3.22 14.27 -13.99
CA TRP A 63 1.87 14.00 -14.46
C TRP A 63 0.79 14.51 -13.50
N GLU A 64 1.17 15.00 -12.32
CA GLU A 64 0.23 15.56 -11.34
C GLU A 64 -0.60 16.69 -11.96
N GLY A 65 -1.86 16.75 -11.59
CA GLY A 65 -2.83 17.70 -12.14
C GLY A 65 -3.38 17.37 -13.53
N ARG A 66 -2.94 16.28 -14.17
CA ARG A 66 -3.52 15.81 -15.43
C ARG A 66 -4.78 15.00 -15.20
N GLU A 67 -5.71 15.13 -16.13
CA GLU A 67 -6.92 14.30 -16.13
C GLU A 67 -6.58 12.81 -16.08
N GLY A 68 -7.27 12.06 -15.22
CA GLY A 68 -7.02 10.63 -14.99
C GLY A 68 -5.92 10.28 -14.00
N MET A 69 -5.15 11.27 -13.51
CA MET A 69 -4.15 11.04 -12.48
C MET A 69 -4.81 11.08 -11.10
N LEU A 70 -5.13 9.90 -10.56
CA LEU A 70 -5.86 9.77 -9.30
C LEU A 70 -4.97 9.96 -8.07
N VAL A 71 -3.75 9.44 -8.10
CA VAL A 71 -2.81 9.51 -6.97
C VAL A 71 -1.81 10.64 -7.21
N GLN A 72 -1.81 11.65 -6.35
CA GLN A 72 -0.98 12.84 -6.49
C GLN A 72 -0.71 13.51 -5.13
N GLY A 73 0.28 14.41 -5.11
CA GLY A 73 0.59 15.22 -3.93
C GLY A 73 0.93 14.39 -2.71
N ASP A 74 0.29 14.69 -1.58
CA ASP A 74 0.53 14.02 -0.29
C ASP A 74 -0.01 12.59 -0.22
N MET A 75 -0.79 12.17 -1.19
CA MET A 75 -1.33 10.80 -1.26
C MET A 75 -0.20 9.76 -1.35
N TRP A 76 0.91 10.09 -2.03
CA TRP A 76 2.08 9.20 -2.09
C TRP A 76 2.66 8.92 -0.71
N ARG A 77 2.79 9.98 0.10
CA ARG A 77 3.24 9.87 1.47
C ARG A 77 2.27 9.04 2.32
N LYS A 78 0.97 9.29 2.18
CA LYS A 78 -0.07 8.52 2.88
C LYS A 78 -0.02 7.04 2.50
N LEU A 79 0.14 6.71 1.21
CA LEU A 79 0.35 5.33 0.75
C LEU A 79 1.58 4.68 1.39
N GLY A 80 2.68 5.41 1.48
CA GLY A 80 3.88 4.94 2.18
C GLY A 80 3.61 4.62 3.65
N HIS A 81 2.89 5.49 4.35
CA HIS A 81 2.49 5.25 5.74
C HIS A 81 1.51 4.07 5.86
N MET A 82 0.50 3.97 5.00
CA MET A 82 -0.43 2.83 4.97
C MET A 82 0.35 1.51 4.86
N ALA A 83 1.33 1.45 3.96
CA ALA A 83 2.16 0.27 3.78
C ALA A 83 2.94 -0.08 5.05
N VAL A 84 3.65 0.87 5.65
CA VAL A 84 4.45 0.63 6.86
C VAL A 84 3.58 0.36 8.08
N ASP A 85 2.53 1.15 8.29
CA ASP A 85 1.60 0.97 9.40
C ASP A 85 0.95 -0.43 9.36
N SER A 86 0.63 -0.94 8.16
CA SER A 86 0.06 -2.29 7.99
C SER A 86 1.05 -3.40 8.34
N VAL A 87 2.33 -3.21 8.08
CA VAL A 87 3.38 -4.17 8.43
C VAL A 87 3.69 -4.12 9.92
N GLU A 88 3.79 -2.92 10.50
CA GLU A 88 4.02 -2.72 11.93
C GLU A 88 2.86 -3.17 12.81
N ALA A 89 1.64 -3.28 12.25
CA ALA A 89 0.48 -3.82 12.95
C ALA A 89 0.62 -5.31 13.31
N GLY A 90 1.57 -6.00 12.68
CA GLY A 90 1.82 -7.42 12.90
C GLY A 90 1.00 -8.33 12.00
N GLU A 91 0.73 -9.54 12.46
CA GLU A 91 -0.01 -10.53 11.65
C GLU A 91 -1.48 -10.12 11.39
N PRO A 92 -2.01 -10.51 10.22
CA PRO A 92 -1.39 -11.34 9.18
C PRO A 92 -0.37 -10.56 8.34
N HIS A 93 0.76 -11.18 8.06
CA HIS A 93 1.85 -10.58 7.24
C HIS A 93 1.51 -10.65 5.74
N TRP A 94 0.49 -9.93 5.32
CA TRP A 94 -0.01 -9.96 3.95
C TRP A 94 1.06 -9.62 2.90
N VAL A 95 1.95 -8.68 3.21
CA VAL A 95 3.02 -8.23 2.28
C VAL A 95 3.94 -9.38 1.90
N ARG A 96 4.26 -10.26 2.86
CA ARG A 96 5.13 -11.41 2.65
C ARG A 96 4.42 -12.56 1.97
N SER A 97 3.20 -12.83 2.37
CA SER A 97 2.49 -14.07 2.06
C SER A 97 1.28 -13.87 1.14
N CYS A 98 1.17 -12.71 0.47
CA CYS A 98 0.01 -12.34 -0.34
C CYS A 98 -0.31 -13.31 -1.51
N GLY A 99 0.63 -14.18 -1.89
CA GLY A 99 0.40 -15.23 -2.88
C GLY A 99 -0.21 -16.53 -2.32
N PHE A 100 -0.39 -16.64 -1.01
CA PHE A 100 -0.92 -17.82 -0.33
C PHE A 100 -2.31 -17.55 0.22
N THR A 101 -3.23 -18.49 0.02
CA THR A 101 -4.63 -18.35 0.47
C THR A 101 -4.72 -18.15 1.99
N GLU A 102 -3.88 -18.85 2.74
CA GLU A 102 -3.83 -18.82 4.20
C GLU A 102 -3.54 -17.42 4.76
N ALA A 103 -2.77 -16.60 4.02
CA ALA A 103 -2.49 -15.22 4.43
C ALA A 103 -3.75 -14.33 4.44
N TRP A 104 -4.79 -14.75 3.74
CA TRP A 104 -6.04 -13.99 3.58
C TRP A 104 -7.21 -14.53 4.41
N GLU A 105 -7.08 -15.69 5.06
CA GLU A 105 -8.19 -16.33 5.79
C GLU A 105 -8.83 -15.42 6.85
N LYS A 106 -8.01 -14.60 7.52
CA LYS A 106 -8.47 -13.68 8.56
C LYS A 106 -8.80 -12.27 8.04
N ILE A 107 -8.62 -12.04 6.74
CA ILE A 107 -8.88 -10.74 6.13
C ILE A 107 -10.19 -10.84 5.36
N PRO A 108 -11.24 -10.14 5.80
CA PRO A 108 -12.52 -10.18 5.11
C PRO A 108 -12.40 -9.66 3.67
N LEU A 109 -13.26 -10.17 2.80
CA LEU A 109 -13.42 -9.58 1.48
C LEU A 109 -14.02 -8.18 1.63
N ARG A 110 -13.57 -7.27 0.79
CA ARG A 110 -14.14 -5.93 0.72
C ARG A 110 -15.53 -5.99 0.11
N ASP A 111 -16.37 -5.04 0.49
CA ASP A 111 -17.67 -4.83 -0.14
C ASP A 111 -17.50 -4.65 -1.67
N GLY A 112 -18.35 -5.30 -2.43
CA GLY A 112 -18.28 -5.29 -3.89
C GLY A 112 -17.28 -6.24 -4.52
N ALA A 113 -16.53 -7.04 -3.74
CA ALA A 113 -15.71 -8.11 -4.29
C ALA A 113 -16.59 -9.17 -4.98
N LYS A 114 -16.15 -9.61 -6.16
CA LYS A 114 -16.82 -10.65 -6.96
C LYS A 114 -15.89 -11.86 -7.06
N LEU A 115 -16.17 -12.88 -6.27
CA LEU A 115 -15.50 -14.19 -6.35
C LEU A 115 -16.34 -15.14 -7.17
#